data_e407215e1ca5da3252eadae3b33d06a0
#
_entry.id   e407215e1ca5da3252eadae3b33d06a0
#
_cell.length_a   1.000
_cell.length_b   1.000
_cell.length_c   1.000
_cell.angle_alpha   90.00
_cell.angle_beta   90.00
_cell.angle_gamma   90.00
#
_symmetry.space_group_name_H-M   'P 1'
#
loop_
_entity.id
_entity.type
_entity.pdbx_description
1 polymer ?
#
loop_
_entity_poly.entity_id
_entity_poly.type
_entity_poly.pdbx_seq_one_letter_code
_entity_poly.pdbx_strand_id
1 'polypeptide(L)'
;MLNNKSILITGGTGSLGKELTKTILKKWPNVQRLVIYSRDEQKQYQMAQEFPESEYPAIRYFIGDVRDLERLKRAFNGIDYVIHAAAMKHVHIAEYNPDECVKTNIGGAENVIKACLSSNVTKVVALSTDKACAPINLYGATKLTSDKLFIAANNIKGKQDIKFSVVRYGNVMG
;
A
#
# COMPACT_ATOMS: atom_id res chain seq x y z
N MET A 1 5.29 16.68 -9.64
CA MET A 1 5.00 16.23 -8.27
C MET A 1 5.74 14.92 -7.95
N LEU A 2 5.68 13.90 -8.84
CA LEU A 2 6.33 12.61 -8.60
C LEU A 2 7.64 12.39 -9.37
N ASN A 3 8.06 13.31 -10.24
CA ASN A 3 9.35 13.24 -10.91
C ASN A 3 10.51 13.23 -9.88
N ASN A 4 11.52 12.41 -10.14
CA ASN A 4 12.68 12.19 -9.27
C ASN A 4 12.31 11.64 -7.88
N LYS A 5 11.16 10.95 -7.76
CA LYS A 5 10.71 10.31 -6.53
C LYS A 5 10.64 8.79 -6.67
N SER A 6 10.97 8.11 -5.59
CA SER A 6 10.81 6.67 -5.46
C SER A 6 9.51 6.36 -4.72
N ILE A 7 8.64 5.58 -5.33
CA ILE A 7 7.29 5.29 -4.84
C ILE A 7 7.13 3.78 -4.68
N LEU A 8 6.48 3.35 -3.61
CA LEU A 8 6.11 1.95 -3.42
C LEU A 8 4.60 1.83 -3.22
N ILE A 9 4.00 0.88 -3.93
CA ILE A 9 2.57 0.55 -3.83
C ILE A 9 2.44 -0.86 -3.27
N THR A 10 1.96 -1.00 -2.02
CA THR A 10 1.59 -2.32 -1.48
C THR A 10 0.24 -2.74 -2.06
N GLY A 11 0.08 -4.03 -2.36
CA GLY A 11 -1.11 -4.48 -3.09
C GLY A 11 -1.16 -3.98 -4.54
N GLY A 12 0.00 -3.62 -5.09
CA GLY A 12 0.14 -2.94 -6.38
C GLY A 12 -0.35 -3.73 -7.60
N THR A 13 -0.54 -5.06 -7.48
CA THR A 13 -1.11 -5.89 -8.55
C THR A 13 -2.65 -5.92 -8.58
N GLY A 14 -3.32 -5.26 -7.63
CA GLY A 14 -4.77 -5.08 -7.64
C GLY A 14 -5.23 -4.06 -8.68
N SER A 15 -6.54 -3.98 -8.96
CA SER A 15 -7.12 -3.07 -9.97
C SER A 15 -6.66 -1.62 -9.80
N LEU A 16 -6.76 -1.09 -8.56
CA LEU A 16 -6.29 0.27 -8.29
C LEU A 16 -4.77 0.42 -8.44
N GLY A 17 -3.99 -0.59 -8.01
CA GLY A 17 -2.53 -0.57 -8.15
C GLY A 17 -2.09 -0.52 -9.60
N LYS A 18 -2.74 -1.28 -10.48
CA LYS A 18 -2.51 -1.23 -11.93
C LYS A 18 -2.84 0.13 -12.52
N GLU A 19 -3.98 0.70 -12.19
CA GLU A 19 -4.38 2.03 -12.71
C GLU A 19 -3.47 3.15 -12.18
N LEU A 20 -3.05 3.08 -10.91
CA LEU A 20 -2.06 4.00 -10.36
C LEU A 20 -0.73 3.88 -11.08
N THR A 21 -0.25 2.66 -11.34
CA THR A 21 0.98 2.41 -12.09
C THR A 21 0.92 3.04 -13.47
N LYS A 22 -0.14 2.74 -14.24
CA LYS A 22 -0.38 3.33 -15.55
C LYS A 22 -0.40 4.86 -15.52
N THR A 23 -1.12 5.41 -14.55
CA THR A 23 -1.25 6.86 -14.37
C THR A 23 0.09 7.51 -14.01
N ILE A 24 0.85 6.90 -13.09
CA ILE A 24 2.15 7.42 -12.66
C ILE A 24 3.14 7.42 -13.82
N LEU A 25 3.29 6.31 -14.51
CA LEU A 25 4.22 6.18 -15.64
C LEU A 25 3.86 7.15 -16.77
N LYS A 26 2.57 7.38 -17.02
CA LYS A 26 2.12 8.33 -18.07
C LYS A 26 2.33 9.79 -17.67
N LYS A 27 1.95 10.18 -16.43
CA LYS A 27 1.97 11.59 -16.00
C LYS A 27 3.31 12.08 -15.49
N TRP A 28 4.15 11.17 -14.98
CA TRP A 28 5.45 11.49 -14.41
C TRP A 28 6.55 10.57 -14.99
N PRO A 29 6.92 10.76 -16.27
CA PRO A 29 7.88 9.88 -16.96
C PRO A 29 9.26 9.85 -16.31
N ASN A 30 9.61 10.86 -15.51
CA ASN A 30 10.87 10.94 -14.78
C ASN A 30 10.73 10.46 -13.31
N VAL A 31 9.73 9.61 -13.00
CA VAL A 31 9.71 8.94 -11.69
C VAL A 31 10.99 8.11 -11.54
N GLN A 32 11.66 8.24 -10.39
CA GLN A 32 12.96 7.60 -10.19
C GLN A 32 12.83 6.08 -10.03
N ARG A 33 11.84 5.65 -9.25
CA ARG A 33 11.55 4.24 -9.02
C ARG A 33 10.08 4.05 -8.65
N LEU A 34 9.43 3.05 -9.24
CA LEU A 34 8.06 2.64 -8.93
C LEU A 34 8.06 1.17 -8.55
N VAL A 35 7.91 0.88 -7.27
CA VAL A 35 7.94 -0.48 -6.72
C VAL A 35 6.53 -1.01 -6.57
N ILE A 36 6.25 -2.13 -7.22
CA ILE A 36 5.01 -2.90 -7.08
C ILE A 36 5.26 -4.00 -6.07
N TYR A 37 4.66 -3.87 -4.89
CA TYR A 37 4.84 -4.81 -3.78
C TYR A 37 3.56 -5.63 -3.58
N SER A 38 3.63 -6.94 -3.77
CA SER A 38 2.50 -7.85 -3.57
C SER A 38 2.96 -9.29 -3.29
N ARG A 39 2.05 -10.11 -2.74
CA ARG A 39 2.31 -11.53 -2.44
C ARG A 39 2.22 -12.43 -3.67
N ASP A 40 1.41 -12.05 -4.63
CA ASP A 40 0.95 -12.89 -5.73
C ASP A 40 1.95 -12.81 -6.90
N GLU A 41 2.80 -13.83 -7.02
CA GLU A 41 3.78 -13.96 -8.09
C GLU A 41 3.12 -13.94 -9.47
N GLN A 42 2.02 -14.69 -9.63
CA GLN A 42 1.35 -14.80 -10.93
C GLN A 42 0.81 -13.44 -11.41
N LYS A 43 0.21 -12.65 -10.50
CA LYS A 43 -0.24 -11.30 -10.85
C LYS A 43 0.91 -10.34 -11.12
N GLN A 44 2.05 -10.49 -10.44
CA GLN A 44 3.24 -9.72 -10.76
C GLN A 44 3.78 -10.08 -12.14
N TYR A 45 3.85 -11.35 -12.47
CA TYR A 45 4.25 -11.81 -13.81
C TYR A 45 3.34 -11.22 -14.91
N GLN A 46 2.01 -11.32 -14.73
CA GLN A 46 1.06 -10.73 -15.68
C GLN A 46 1.23 -9.21 -15.82
N MET A 47 1.45 -8.51 -14.71
CA MET A 47 1.65 -7.07 -14.72
C MET A 47 2.98 -6.69 -15.39
N ALA A 48 4.02 -7.50 -15.25
CA ALA A 48 5.31 -7.30 -15.89
C ALA A 48 5.24 -7.49 -17.42
N GLN A 49 4.27 -8.25 -17.94
CA GLN A 49 4.01 -8.31 -19.38
C GLN A 49 3.34 -7.03 -19.90
N GLU A 50 2.49 -6.39 -19.07
CA GLU A 50 1.82 -5.14 -19.41
C GLU A 50 2.74 -3.92 -19.26
N PHE A 51 3.62 -3.94 -18.24
CA PHE A 51 4.58 -2.88 -17.94
C PHE A 51 5.99 -3.47 -17.79
N PRO A 52 6.64 -3.90 -18.90
CA PRO A 52 7.96 -4.50 -18.84
C PRO A 52 9.04 -3.46 -18.46
N GLU A 53 10.07 -3.91 -17.72
CA GLU A 53 11.19 -3.04 -17.30
C GLU A 53 11.97 -2.48 -18.49
N SER A 54 11.95 -3.17 -19.64
CA SER A 54 12.58 -2.70 -20.88
C SER A 54 11.96 -1.41 -21.44
N GLU A 55 10.64 -1.23 -21.25
CA GLU A 55 9.90 -0.04 -21.67
C GLU A 55 9.75 0.97 -20.53
N TYR A 56 9.68 0.48 -19.30
CA TYR A 56 9.48 1.27 -18.08
C TYR A 56 10.62 1.05 -17.09
N PRO A 57 11.82 1.58 -17.33
CA PRO A 57 13.01 1.27 -16.54
C PRO A 57 12.93 1.69 -15.07
N ALA A 58 11.94 2.51 -14.69
CA ALA A 58 11.71 2.90 -13.31
C ALA A 58 10.93 1.84 -12.49
N ILE A 59 10.24 0.89 -13.16
CA ILE A 59 9.40 -0.08 -12.45
C ILE A 59 10.23 -1.18 -11.79
N ARG A 60 9.77 -1.68 -10.65
CA ARG A 60 10.36 -2.82 -9.93
C ARG A 60 9.25 -3.69 -9.34
N TYR A 61 9.40 -4.99 -9.44
CA TYR A 61 8.45 -5.96 -8.95
C TYR A 61 9.03 -6.67 -7.73
N PHE A 62 8.44 -6.41 -6.54
CA PHE A 62 8.90 -6.97 -5.28
C PHE A 62 7.84 -7.93 -4.70
N ILE A 63 8.15 -9.22 -4.67
CA ILE A 63 7.32 -10.19 -3.96
C ILE A 63 7.50 -10.00 -2.46
N GLY A 64 6.40 -9.88 -1.74
CA GLY A 64 6.40 -9.78 -0.29
C GLY A 64 4.99 -9.61 0.30
N ASP A 65 4.86 -9.95 1.56
CA ASP A 65 3.64 -9.84 2.35
C ASP A 65 3.76 -8.65 3.33
N VAL A 66 2.69 -7.89 3.50
CA VAL A 66 2.66 -6.79 4.49
C VAL A 66 2.72 -7.30 5.93
N ARG A 67 2.48 -8.58 6.16
CA ARG A 67 2.65 -9.23 7.44
C ARG A 67 4.12 -9.50 7.80
N ASP A 68 5.02 -9.42 6.83
CA ASP A 68 6.47 -9.57 7.02
C ASP A 68 7.15 -8.20 7.15
N LEU A 69 7.40 -7.81 8.41
CA LEU A 69 8.03 -6.53 8.73
C LEU A 69 9.45 -6.42 8.15
N GLU A 70 10.25 -7.48 8.23
CA GLU A 70 11.64 -7.42 7.77
C GLU A 70 11.70 -7.30 6.24
N ARG A 71 10.78 -7.94 5.53
CA ARG A 71 10.65 -7.79 4.08
C ARG A 71 10.22 -6.37 3.70
N LEU A 72 9.29 -5.76 4.45
CA LEU A 72 8.87 -4.37 4.25
C LEU A 72 10.03 -3.39 4.47
N LYS A 73 10.81 -3.54 5.54
CA LYS A 73 11.97 -2.69 5.83
C LYS A 73 12.97 -2.69 4.67
N ARG A 74 13.26 -3.88 4.10
CA ARG A 74 14.13 -3.99 2.92
C ARG A 74 13.51 -3.32 1.69
N ALA A 75 12.21 -3.50 1.48
CA ALA A 75 11.51 -2.92 0.32
C ALA A 75 11.43 -1.39 0.39
N PHE A 76 11.38 -0.82 1.60
CA PHE A 76 11.24 0.63 1.82
C PHE A 76 12.58 1.39 1.76
N ASN A 77 13.69 0.68 1.60
CA ASN A 77 14.99 1.33 1.46
C ASN A 77 15.04 2.21 0.20
N GLY A 78 15.29 3.50 0.41
CA GLY A 78 15.34 4.51 -0.66
C GLY A 78 13.98 4.80 -1.31
N ILE A 79 12.88 4.64 -0.57
CA ILE A 79 11.52 5.04 -0.97
C ILE A 79 11.17 6.39 -0.34
N ASP A 80 10.65 7.31 -1.16
CA ASP A 80 10.14 8.61 -0.70
C ASP A 80 8.66 8.52 -0.28
N TYR A 81 7.84 7.83 -1.07
CA TYR A 81 6.38 7.79 -0.88
C TYR A 81 5.85 6.37 -0.88
N VAL A 82 4.93 6.08 0.04
CA VAL A 82 4.26 4.78 0.14
C VAL A 82 2.75 4.96 -0.07
N ILE A 83 2.19 4.15 -0.96
CA ILE A 83 0.75 3.98 -1.14
C ILE A 83 0.38 2.60 -0.61
N HIS A 84 -0.34 2.55 0.52
CA HIS A 84 -0.73 1.29 1.13
C HIS A 84 -2.13 0.88 0.68
N ALA A 85 -2.19 -0.05 -0.31
CA ALA A 85 -3.43 -0.58 -0.87
C ALA A 85 -3.66 -2.06 -0.55
N ALA A 86 -2.70 -2.73 0.08
CA ALA A 86 -2.84 -4.14 0.46
C ALA A 86 -3.87 -4.32 1.57
N ALA A 87 -4.89 -5.11 1.32
CA ALA A 87 -5.91 -5.48 2.31
C ALA A 87 -6.69 -6.72 1.86
N MET A 88 -7.26 -7.45 2.81
CA MET A 88 -8.42 -8.32 2.57
C MET A 88 -9.67 -7.44 2.53
N LYS A 89 -10.46 -7.50 1.45
CA LYS A 89 -11.56 -6.56 1.18
C LYS A 89 -12.93 -7.20 0.94
N HIS A 90 -12.99 -8.51 0.72
CA HIS A 90 -14.24 -9.23 0.51
C HIS A 90 -14.88 -9.56 1.86
N VAL A 91 -16.06 -8.97 2.14
CA VAL A 91 -16.72 -9.02 3.43
C VAL A 91 -16.94 -10.47 3.89
N HIS A 92 -17.61 -11.30 3.09
CA HIS A 92 -17.89 -12.68 3.43
C HIS A 92 -16.63 -13.54 3.64
N ILE A 93 -15.55 -13.26 2.91
CA ILE A 93 -14.27 -13.97 3.11
C ILE A 93 -13.58 -13.51 4.40
N ALA A 94 -13.70 -12.23 4.75
CA ALA A 94 -13.19 -11.71 6.01
C ALA A 94 -13.92 -12.28 7.22
N GLU A 95 -15.24 -12.38 7.13
CA GLU A 95 -16.07 -13.00 8.19
C GLU A 95 -15.74 -14.49 8.38
N TYR A 96 -15.45 -15.21 7.31
CA TYR A 96 -15.08 -16.61 7.36
C TYR A 96 -13.64 -16.85 7.84
N ASN A 97 -12.73 -15.89 7.61
CA ASN A 97 -11.32 -15.96 7.97
C ASN A 97 -10.90 -14.73 8.82
N PRO A 98 -11.46 -14.56 10.02
CA PRO A 98 -11.28 -13.35 10.82
C PRO A 98 -9.82 -13.10 11.20
N ASP A 99 -9.08 -14.14 11.59
CA ASP A 99 -7.66 -14.04 11.95
C ASP A 99 -6.79 -13.51 10.80
N GLU A 100 -7.02 -14.02 9.60
CA GLU A 100 -6.27 -13.58 8.42
C GLU A 100 -6.62 -12.14 8.03
N CYS A 101 -7.88 -11.74 8.22
CA CYS A 101 -8.32 -10.37 8.01
C CYS A 101 -7.64 -9.42 9.00
N VAL A 102 -7.63 -9.75 10.29
CA VAL A 102 -6.97 -8.97 11.34
C VAL A 102 -5.47 -8.89 11.09
N LYS A 103 -4.79 -10.02 10.86
CA LYS A 103 -3.35 -10.06 10.58
C LYS A 103 -2.98 -9.21 9.36
N THR A 104 -3.79 -9.24 8.30
CA THR A 104 -3.50 -8.51 7.07
C THR A 104 -3.82 -7.01 7.21
N ASN A 105 -5.05 -6.69 7.66
CA ASN A 105 -5.54 -5.31 7.63
C ASN A 105 -5.03 -4.48 8.81
N ILE A 106 -4.86 -5.08 9.98
CA ILE A 106 -4.38 -4.40 11.18
C ILE A 106 -2.88 -4.63 11.35
N GLY A 107 -2.44 -5.89 11.47
CA GLY A 107 -1.03 -6.21 11.62
C GLY A 107 -0.18 -5.73 10.43
N GLY A 108 -0.71 -5.87 9.21
CA GLY A 108 -0.08 -5.32 8.01
C GLY A 108 0.05 -3.79 8.04
N ALA A 109 -0.97 -3.08 8.52
CA ALA A 109 -0.92 -1.62 8.69
C ALA A 109 0.14 -1.22 9.72
N GLU A 110 0.21 -1.89 10.88
CA GLU A 110 1.25 -1.66 11.88
C GLU A 110 2.66 -1.87 11.32
N ASN A 111 2.87 -2.95 10.56
CA ASN A 111 4.15 -3.26 9.96
C ASN A 111 4.56 -2.20 8.93
N VAL A 112 3.62 -1.73 8.11
CA VAL A 112 3.88 -0.63 7.16
C VAL A 112 4.27 0.64 7.90
N ILE A 113 3.57 1.01 8.97
CA ILE A 113 3.91 2.16 9.81
C ILE A 113 5.32 2.01 10.40
N LYS A 114 5.62 0.85 11.03
CA LYS A 114 6.94 0.55 11.61
C LYS A 114 8.05 0.63 10.56
N ALA A 115 7.83 0.06 9.38
CA ALA A 115 8.80 0.12 8.28
C ALA A 115 9.01 1.55 7.77
N CYS A 116 7.94 2.36 7.65
CA CYS A 116 8.04 3.78 7.28
C CYS A 116 8.84 4.59 8.30
N LEU A 117 8.56 4.40 9.61
CA LEU A 117 9.25 5.10 10.69
C LEU A 117 10.72 4.70 10.82
N SER A 118 11.13 3.54 10.31
CA SER A 118 12.53 3.09 10.27
C SER A 118 13.25 3.38 8.96
N SER A 119 12.64 4.16 8.05
CA SER A 119 13.18 4.49 6.71
C SER A 119 13.12 6.00 6.45
N ASN A 120 13.51 6.40 5.23
CA ASN A 120 13.48 7.81 4.79
C ASN A 120 12.17 8.18 4.08
N VAL A 121 11.11 7.42 4.26
CA VAL A 121 9.78 7.73 3.70
C VAL A 121 9.27 9.05 4.27
N THR A 122 8.80 9.92 3.39
CA THR A 122 8.27 11.24 3.79
C THR A 122 6.75 11.36 3.69
N LYS A 123 6.12 10.55 2.85
CA LYS A 123 4.65 10.56 2.71
C LYS A 123 4.09 9.15 2.60
N VAL A 124 3.03 8.91 3.35
CA VAL A 124 2.26 7.66 3.34
C VAL A 124 0.79 7.98 3.10
N VAL A 125 0.20 7.33 2.11
CA VAL A 125 -1.23 7.38 1.87
C VAL A 125 -1.78 5.97 2.04
N ALA A 126 -2.58 5.75 3.06
CA ALA A 126 -3.29 4.49 3.28
C ALA A 126 -4.68 4.55 2.67
N LEU A 127 -5.01 3.53 1.88
CA LEU A 127 -6.33 3.43 1.27
C LEU A 127 -7.32 2.79 2.23
N SER A 128 -8.50 3.38 2.35
CA SER A 128 -9.58 2.91 3.19
C SER A 128 -10.89 2.81 2.39
N THR A 129 -12.00 2.71 3.08
CA THR A 129 -13.33 2.45 2.52
C THR A 129 -14.40 3.24 3.25
N ASP A 130 -15.52 3.49 2.60
CA ASP A 130 -16.76 3.98 3.21
C ASP A 130 -17.27 3.06 4.33
N LYS A 131 -17.01 1.73 4.20
CA LYS A 131 -17.39 0.71 5.19
C LYS A 131 -16.65 0.83 6.53
N ALA A 132 -15.62 1.68 6.60
CA ALA A 132 -14.95 2.06 7.85
C ALA A 132 -15.74 3.13 8.64
N CYS A 133 -16.82 3.69 8.08
CA CYS A 133 -17.73 4.57 8.78
C CYS A 133 -18.83 3.75 9.44
N ALA A 134 -18.91 3.78 10.79
CA ALA A 134 -19.89 2.98 11.55
C ALA A 134 -19.96 1.51 11.06
N PRO A 135 -18.86 0.74 11.16
CA PRO A 135 -18.72 -0.55 10.51
C PRO A 135 -19.72 -1.58 11.07
N ILE A 136 -20.41 -2.27 10.18
CA ILE A 136 -21.34 -3.36 10.51
C ILE A 136 -20.77 -4.74 10.18
N ASN A 137 -19.52 -4.82 9.74
CA ASN A 137 -18.82 -6.06 9.39
C ASN A 137 -17.34 -5.98 9.75
N LEU A 138 -16.68 -7.15 9.82
CA LEU A 138 -15.28 -7.26 10.20
C LEU A 138 -14.35 -6.48 9.26
N TYR A 139 -14.57 -6.55 7.94
CA TYR A 139 -13.77 -5.78 7.00
C TYR A 139 -13.79 -4.29 7.33
N GLY A 140 -14.97 -3.70 7.50
CA GLY A 140 -15.12 -2.29 7.88
C GLY A 140 -14.45 -1.97 9.23
N ALA A 141 -14.64 -2.83 10.23
CA ALA A 141 -14.03 -2.68 11.56
C ALA A 141 -12.49 -2.71 11.49
N THR A 142 -11.90 -3.65 10.74
CA THR A 142 -10.44 -3.72 10.56
C THR A 142 -9.90 -2.51 9.80
N LYS A 143 -10.65 -1.98 8.83
CA LYS A 143 -10.25 -0.77 8.11
C LYS A 143 -10.37 0.48 8.96
N LEU A 144 -11.39 0.60 9.82
CA LEU A 144 -11.47 1.67 10.81
C LEU A 144 -10.28 1.64 11.77
N THR A 145 -9.92 0.46 12.27
CA THR A 145 -8.74 0.30 13.13
C THR A 145 -7.46 0.71 12.40
N SER A 146 -7.25 0.24 11.19
CA SER A 146 -6.13 0.63 10.33
C SER A 146 -6.07 2.15 10.12
N ASP A 147 -7.20 2.81 9.84
CA ASP A 147 -7.27 4.27 9.69
C ASP A 147 -6.77 4.99 10.95
N LYS A 148 -7.22 4.53 12.12
CA LYS A 148 -6.80 5.11 13.40
C LYS A 148 -5.31 4.92 13.65
N LEU A 149 -4.73 3.76 13.31
CA LEU A 149 -3.30 3.49 13.41
C LEU A 149 -2.49 4.44 12.53
N PHE A 150 -2.85 4.62 11.25
CA PHE A 150 -2.14 5.52 10.35
C PHE A 150 -2.24 6.99 10.80
N ILE A 151 -3.40 7.45 11.25
CA ILE A 151 -3.55 8.83 11.75
C ILE A 151 -2.74 9.02 13.04
N ALA A 152 -2.81 8.08 13.98
CA ALA A 152 -2.05 8.12 15.24
C ALA A 152 -0.54 8.05 15.01
N ALA A 153 -0.06 7.45 13.92
CA ALA A 153 1.35 7.40 13.56
C ALA A 153 1.99 8.80 13.42
N ASN A 154 1.19 9.82 13.08
CA ASN A 154 1.66 11.22 13.08
C ASN A 154 2.07 11.72 14.47
N ASN A 155 1.55 11.14 15.56
CA ASN A 155 1.87 11.53 16.93
C ASN A 155 3.16 10.86 17.43
N ILE A 156 3.51 9.68 16.90
CA ILE A 156 4.67 8.88 17.35
C ILE A 156 5.91 9.02 16.46
N LYS A 157 5.82 9.77 15.38
CA LYS A 157 6.93 9.98 14.43
C LYS A 157 8.10 10.80 14.96
N GLY A 158 7.94 11.46 16.12
CA GLY A 158 8.95 12.34 16.68
C GLY A 158 9.30 13.51 15.76
N LYS A 159 10.60 13.74 15.51
CA LYS A 159 11.11 14.81 14.66
C LYS A 159 11.19 14.44 13.16
N GLN A 160 10.76 13.24 12.78
CA GLN A 160 10.82 12.80 11.38
C GLN A 160 9.86 13.63 10.51
N ASP A 161 10.32 14.03 9.33
CA ASP A 161 9.49 14.71 8.33
C ASP A 161 8.69 13.69 7.50
N ILE A 162 7.87 12.89 8.18
CA ILE A 162 6.96 11.94 7.57
C ILE A 162 5.51 12.35 7.87
N LYS A 163 4.63 12.18 6.89
CA LYS A 163 3.18 12.44 7.01
C LYS A 163 2.40 11.20 6.62
N PHE A 164 1.54 10.76 7.53
CA PHE A 164 0.58 9.68 7.28
C PHE A 164 -0.80 10.27 7.00
N SER A 165 -1.42 9.82 5.93
CA SER A 165 -2.75 10.24 5.51
C SER A 165 -3.59 9.01 5.15
N VAL A 166 -4.92 9.12 5.33
CA VAL A 166 -5.88 8.09 4.96
C VAL A 166 -6.85 8.66 3.94
N VAL A 167 -7.14 7.89 2.91
CA VAL A 167 -8.17 8.22 1.90
C VAL A 167 -9.26 7.17 1.95
N ARG A 168 -10.48 7.58 2.27
CA ARG A 168 -11.70 6.75 2.20
C ARG A 168 -12.40 6.98 0.87
N TYR A 169 -12.84 5.92 0.25
CA TYR A 169 -13.65 5.97 -0.97
C TYR A 169 -14.70 4.85 -0.95
N GLY A 170 -15.76 5.02 -1.73
CA GLY A 170 -16.81 4.01 -1.89
C GLY A 170 -16.44 2.94 -2.90
N ASN A 171 -17.45 2.34 -3.53
CA ASN A 171 -17.22 1.35 -4.58
C ASN A 171 -16.60 2.02 -5.81
N VAL A 172 -15.52 1.46 -6.30
CA VAL A 172 -14.88 1.91 -7.55
C VAL A 172 -15.59 1.23 -8.71
N MET A 173 -16.09 2.03 -9.63
CA MET A 173 -16.63 1.54 -10.90
C MET A 173 -15.46 1.30 -11.87
N GLY A 174 -15.47 0.13 -12.52
CA GLY A 174 -14.45 -0.28 -13.51
C GLY A 174 -14.68 -1.69 -13.96
#